data_7697c182993c83454f72184444acf9f6
#
_entry.id   7697c182993c83454f72184444acf9f6
#
_cell.length_a   1.000
_cell.length_b   1.000
_cell.length_c   1.000
_cell.angle_alpha   90.00
_cell.angle_beta   90.00
_cell.angle_gamma   90.00
#
_symmetry.space_group_name_H-M   'P 1'
#
loop_
_entity.id
_entity.type
_entity.pdbx_description
1 polymer ?
#
loop_
_entity_poly.entity_id
_entity_poly.type
_entity_poly.pdbx_seq_one_letter_code
_entity_poly.pdbx_strand_id
1 'polypeptide(L)'
;MLIFDFYAGTGSSTQAFADVGHRVIRFENDPQFDADLYDDISTLKAADLVEQYGRPDFVWASPPCTSFSVASIGRHWHAPGIPKTQQASDAQDLVAHTVELIRDLDPRFGWLMENPRGMLRKLPVVADLERRTITYCAYGDFRMKPTDLWGGVSGWSPRLACKNGDPCHVSAPRGSKTGTQGMETPAVKAMVPY
;
A
#
# COMPACT_ATOMS: atom_id res chain seq x y z
N MET A 1 -17.70 10.73 -4.17
CA MET A 1 -17.25 10.07 -2.94
C MET A 1 -16.13 10.88 -2.31
N LEU A 2 -15.94 10.76 -0.99
CA LEU A 2 -14.76 11.24 -0.27
C LEU A 2 -13.79 10.08 -0.06
N ILE A 3 -12.56 10.25 -0.49
CA ILE A 3 -11.53 9.22 -0.46
C ILE A 3 -10.33 9.75 0.31
N PHE A 4 -9.82 8.97 1.25
CA PHE A 4 -8.55 9.25 1.91
C PHE A 4 -7.46 8.36 1.31
N ASP A 5 -6.34 8.97 0.95
CA ASP A 5 -5.14 8.30 0.40
C ASP A 5 -3.98 8.48 1.38
N PHE A 6 -3.77 7.49 2.24
CA PHE A 6 -2.69 7.49 3.21
C PHE A 6 -1.38 6.99 2.58
N TYR A 7 -0.29 7.73 2.79
CA TYR A 7 1.00 7.50 2.14
C TYR A 7 0.90 7.66 0.63
N ALA A 8 0.33 8.78 0.20
CA ALA A 8 -0.09 9.00 -1.18
C ALA A 8 1.07 8.98 -2.20
N GLY A 9 2.28 9.37 -1.78
CA GLY A 9 3.43 9.43 -2.66
C GLY A 9 3.11 10.21 -3.94
N THR A 10 3.19 9.56 -5.09
CA THR A 10 2.85 10.18 -6.39
C THR A 10 1.34 10.38 -6.61
N GLY A 11 0.47 9.95 -5.71
CA GLY A 11 -0.98 9.99 -5.85
C GLY A 11 -1.56 9.01 -6.87
N SER A 12 -0.73 8.15 -7.47
CA SER A 12 -1.16 7.23 -8.56
C SER A 12 -2.23 6.24 -8.11
N SER A 13 -2.24 5.83 -6.84
CA SER A 13 -3.20 4.88 -6.28
C SER A 13 -4.66 5.34 -6.36
N THR A 14 -4.88 6.64 -6.26
CA THR A 14 -6.22 7.24 -6.19
C THR A 14 -6.50 8.22 -7.33
N GLN A 15 -5.57 8.40 -8.27
CA GLN A 15 -5.73 9.34 -9.37
C GLN A 15 -6.98 9.06 -10.21
N ALA A 16 -7.29 7.77 -10.49
CA ALA A 16 -8.48 7.39 -11.24
C ALA A 16 -9.80 7.89 -10.58
N PHE A 17 -9.84 7.95 -9.26
CA PHE A 17 -11.00 8.52 -8.56
C PHE A 17 -11.08 10.04 -8.74
N ALA A 18 -9.94 10.73 -8.68
CA ALA A 18 -9.88 12.18 -8.92
C ALA A 18 -10.31 12.52 -10.35
N ASP A 19 -9.86 11.75 -11.34
CA ASP A 19 -10.16 11.96 -12.76
C ASP A 19 -11.66 11.86 -13.08
N VAL A 20 -12.41 11.06 -12.31
CA VAL A 20 -13.88 10.97 -12.45
C VAL A 20 -14.65 11.88 -11.47
N GLY A 21 -13.96 12.85 -10.85
CA GLY A 21 -14.57 13.91 -10.05
C GLY A 21 -14.85 13.54 -8.59
N HIS A 22 -14.23 12.51 -8.04
CA HIS A 22 -14.31 12.24 -6.60
C HIS A 22 -13.37 13.15 -5.83
N ARG A 23 -13.73 13.51 -4.61
CA ARG A 23 -12.88 14.26 -3.70
C ARG A 23 -11.87 13.31 -3.06
N VAL A 24 -10.60 13.47 -3.40
CA VAL A 24 -9.48 12.72 -2.81
C VAL A 24 -8.73 13.67 -1.87
N ILE A 25 -8.45 13.22 -0.65
CA ILE A 25 -7.56 13.89 0.31
C ILE A 25 -6.31 13.02 0.43
N ARG A 26 -5.18 13.57 0.03
CA ARG A 26 -3.87 12.92 0.04
C ARG A 26 -3.08 13.29 1.28
N PHE A 27 -2.65 12.29 2.02
CA PHE A 27 -1.83 12.42 3.22
C PHE A 27 -0.44 11.87 2.93
N GLU A 28 0.58 12.70 3.08
CA GLU A 28 1.97 12.34 2.81
C GLU A 28 2.89 13.18 3.71
N ASN A 29 3.97 12.60 4.23
CA ASN A 29 4.90 13.34 5.07
C ASN A 29 6.16 13.81 4.32
N ASP A 30 6.39 13.32 3.09
CA ASP A 30 7.53 13.74 2.26
C ASP A 30 7.12 14.93 1.37
N PRO A 31 7.69 16.12 1.61
CA PRO A 31 7.29 17.34 0.88
C PRO A 31 7.72 17.36 -0.60
N GLN A 32 8.42 16.33 -1.09
CA GLN A 32 8.70 16.20 -2.53
C GLN A 32 7.47 15.76 -3.33
N PHE A 33 6.44 15.21 -2.67
CA PHE A 33 5.19 14.81 -3.30
C PHE A 33 4.10 15.86 -3.07
N ASP A 34 3.14 15.92 -3.97
CA ASP A 34 1.98 16.80 -3.84
C ASP A 34 0.90 16.15 -2.97
N ALA A 35 0.57 16.78 -1.84
CA ALA A 35 -0.40 16.30 -0.88
C ALA A 35 -1.26 17.42 -0.30
N ASP A 36 -2.44 17.06 0.21
CA ASP A 36 -3.34 18.00 0.88
C ASP A 36 -2.97 18.20 2.35
N LEU A 37 -2.33 17.19 2.97
CA LEU A 37 -1.86 17.24 4.35
C LEU A 37 -0.48 16.59 4.47
N TYR A 38 0.48 17.38 4.99
CA TYR A 38 1.88 16.95 5.21
C TYR A 38 2.12 16.62 6.68
N ASP A 39 1.45 15.57 7.15
CA ASP A 39 1.58 15.09 8.52
C ASP A 39 2.02 13.62 8.56
N ASP A 40 2.65 13.24 9.67
CA ASP A 40 2.95 11.84 9.95
C ASP A 40 1.67 11.10 10.32
N ILE A 41 1.33 10.08 9.55
CA ILE A 41 0.14 9.24 9.77
C ILE A 41 0.09 8.71 11.21
N SER A 42 1.24 8.42 11.85
CA SER A 42 1.31 7.94 13.22
C SER A 42 0.75 8.92 14.26
N THR A 43 0.58 10.18 13.91
CA THR A 43 0.04 11.23 14.77
C THR A 43 -1.45 11.53 14.54
N LEU A 44 -2.01 11.05 13.44
CA LEU A 44 -3.38 11.35 13.05
C LEU A 44 -4.40 10.61 13.92
N LYS A 45 -5.53 11.26 14.15
CA LYS A 45 -6.68 10.69 14.85
C LYS A 45 -7.92 10.73 13.96
N ALA A 46 -8.69 9.67 13.98
CA ALA A 46 -9.91 9.57 13.17
C ALA A 46 -10.91 10.68 13.46
N ALA A 47 -11.08 11.06 14.73
CA ALA A 47 -12.02 12.12 15.13
C ALA A 47 -11.67 13.47 14.49
N ASP A 48 -10.39 13.84 14.49
CA ASP A 48 -9.89 15.11 13.94
C ASP A 48 -10.08 15.13 12.41
N LEU A 49 -9.80 14.01 11.74
CA LEU A 49 -9.99 13.87 10.30
C LEU A 49 -11.47 13.92 9.90
N VAL A 50 -12.34 13.28 10.68
CA VAL A 50 -13.80 13.32 10.43
C VAL A 50 -14.35 14.72 10.67
N GLU A 51 -13.88 15.43 11.70
CA GLU A 51 -14.27 16.83 11.96
C GLU A 51 -13.86 17.75 10.80
N GLN A 52 -12.64 17.59 10.29
CA GLN A 52 -12.09 18.46 9.25
C GLN A 52 -12.60 18.15 7.84
N TYR A 53 -12.71 16.88 7.48
CA TYR A 53 -12.98 16.46 6.10
C TYR A 53 -14.33 15.74 5.92
N GLY A 54 -14.90 15.19 7.01
CA GLY A 54 -16.03 14.27 7.01
C GLY A 54 -15.61 12.81 7.00
N ARG A 55 -16.56 11.91 7.28
CA ARG A 55 -16.34 10.46 7.23
C ARG A 55 -16.04 10.01 5.79
N PRO A 56 -14.93 9.31 5.53
CA PRO A 56 -14.59 8.86 4.18
C PRO A 56 -15.57 7.81 3.66
N ASP A 57 -15.72 7.79 2.35
CA ASP A 57 -16.43 6.71 1.65
C ASP A 57 -15.50 5.52 1.42
N PHE A 58 -14.23 5.78 1.13
CA PHE A 58 -13.20 4.76 0.90
C PHE A 58 -11.85 5.25 1.44
N VAL A 59 -11.02 4.32 1.91
CA VAL A 59 -9.64 4.59 2.31
C VAL A 59 -8.69 3.69 1.54
N TRP A 60 -7.69 4.31 0.92
CA TRP A 60 -6.50 3.63 0.41
C TRP A 60 -5.33 3.94 1.34
N ALA A 61 -4.46 2.93 1.61
CA ALA A 61 -3.24 3.12 2.38
C ALA A 61 -2.09 2.32 1.77
N SER A 62 -0.94 2.96 1.59
CA SER A 62 0.27 2.33 1.06
C SER A 62 1.46 2.54 2.01
N PRO A 63 1.46 1.94 3.23
CA PRO A 63 2.51 2.15 4.20
C PRO A 63 3.88 1.72 3.66
N PRO A 64 4.99 2.39 4.09
CA PRO A 64 6.33 2.14 3.57
C PRO A 64 6.73 0.66 3.57
N CYS A 65 7.10 0.13 2.41
CA CYS A 65 7.42 -1.29 2.22
C CYS A 65 8.88 -1.65 2.47
N THR A 66 9.75 -0.68 2.76
CA THR A 66 11.21 -0.83 2.82
C THR A 66 11.64 -1.94 3.77
N SER A 67 11.02 -2.04 4.95
CA SER A 67 11.33 -3.06 5.95
C SER A 67 10.70 -4.42 5.64
N PHE A 68 9.66 -4.48 4.81
CA PHE A 68 8.88 -5.69 4.54
C PHE A 68 9.25 -6.40 3.25
N SER A 69 9.97 -5.74 2.33
CA SER A 69 10.28 -6.29 1.01
C SER A 69 11.13 -7.56 1.10
N VAL A 70 10.96 -8.47 0.13
CA VAL A 70 11.74 -9.72 0.07
C VAL A 70 13.26 -9.46 0.09
N ALA A 71 13.69 -8.36 -0.53
CA ALA A 71 15.11 -7.98 -0.59
C ALA A 71 15.70 -7.56 0.76
N SER A 72 14.85 -7.12 1.70
CA SER A 72 15.28 -6.56 2.99
C SER A 72 14.99 -7.46 4.20
N ILE A 73 14.24 -8.55 4.04
CA ILE A 73 13.81 -9.43 5.14
C ILE A 73 14.97 -9.86 6.02
N GLY A 74 16.04 -10.40 5.45
CA GLY A 74 17.19 -10.89 6.23
C GLY A 74 17.94 -9.80 6.99
N ARG A 75 17.80 -8.52 6.57
CA ARG A 75 18.38 -7.37 7.25
C ARG A 75 17.53 -6.93 8.44
N HIS A 76 16.22 -6.96 8.31
CA HIS A 76 15.29 -6.31 9.23
C HIS A 76 14.60 -7.26 10.21
N TRP A 77 14.58 -8.58 9.93
CA TRP A 77 13.81 -9.54 10.70
C TRP A 77 14.63 -10.76 11.10
N HIS A 78 14.49 -11.20 12.36
CA HIS A 78 14.99 -12.50 12.82
C HIS A 78 14.02 -13.61 12.42
N ALA A 79 12.72 -13.38 12.64
CA ALA A 79 11.60 -14.25 12.28
C ALA A 79 10.35 -13.37 12.07
N PRO A 80 9.24 -13.90 11.53
CA PRO A 80 7.99 -13.16 11.44
C PRO A 80 7.55 -12.59 12.81
N GLY A 81 7.33 -11.28 12.87
CA GLY A 81 6.95 -10.57 14.09
C GLY A 81 8.09 -10.28 15.07
N ILE A 82 9.33 -10.69 14.77
CA ILE A 82 10.50 -10.44 15.60
C ILE A 82 11.45 -9.49 14.85
N PRO A 83 11.31 -8.17 15.03
CA PRO A 83 12.16 -7.19 14.35
C PRO A 83 13.61 -7.29 14.83
N LYS A 84 14.53 -7.12 13.91
CA LYS A 84 15.98 -7.07 14.15
C LYS A 84 16.50 -5.64 14.23
N THR A 85 15.79 -4.70 13.65
CA THR A 85 16.17 -3.30 13.58
C THR A 85 15.05 -2.41 14.11
N GLN A 86 15.39 -1.24 14.65
CA GLN A 86 14.41 -0.24 15.09
C GLN A 86 13.48 0.13 13.93
N GLN A 87 14.02 0.32 12.72
CA GLN A 87 13.23 0.60 11.52
C GLN A 87 12.14 -0.45 11.25
N ALA A 88 12.39 -1.73 11.54
CA ALA A 88 11.38 -2.78 11.36
C ALA A 88 10.32 -2.75 12.48
N SER A 89 10.72 -2.41 13.71
CA SER A 89 9.79 -2.18 14.82
C SER A 89 8.87 -1.01 14.50
N ASP A 90 9.43 0.14 14.17
CA ASP A 90 8.68 1.36 13.83
C ASP A 90 7.71 1.12 12.66
N ALA A 91 8.17 0.38 11.64
CA ALA A 91 7.32 0.03 10.50
C ALA A 91 6.14 -0.89 10.90
N GLN A 92 6.34 -1.81 11.85
CA GLN A 92 5.26 -2.65 12.37
C GLN A 92 4.25 -1.83 13.18
N ASP A 93 4.74 -0.93 14.04
CA ASP A 93 3.90 -0.05 14.85
C ASP A 93 3.09 0.92 13.97
N LEU A 94 3.72 1.45 12.92
CA LEU A 94 3.06 2.31 11.95
C LEU A 94 1.92 1.58 11.20
N VAL A 95 2.13 0.33 10.80
CA VAL A 95 1.05 -0.48 10.20
C VAL A 95 -0.07 -0.75 11.19
N ALA A 96 0.25 -1.04 12.45
CA ALA A 96 -0.75 -1.24 13.50
C ALA A 96 -1.62 0.00 13.67
N HIS A 97 -0.98 1.16 13.83
CA HIS A 97 -1.69 2.44 13.93
C HIS A 97 -2.54 2.72 12.68
N THR A 98 -2.02 2.46 11.48
CA THR A 98 -2.76 2.66 10.23
C THR A 98 -4.04 1.83 10.19
N VAL A 99 -3.97 0.57 10.60
CA VAL A 99 -5.15 -0.33 10.64
C VAL A 99 -6.17 0.16 11.68
N GLU A 100 -5.72 0.59 12.85
CA GLU A 100 -6.58 1.16 13.90
C GLU A 100 -7.24 2.45 13.42
N LEU A 101 -6.47 3.38 12.86
CA LEU A 101 -6.98 4.64 12.30
C LEU A 101 -8.07 4.40 11.25
N ILE A 102 -7.85 3.44 10.32
CA ILE A 102 -8.83 3.11 9.29
C ILE A 102 -10.09 2.49 9.92
N ARG A 103 -9.96 1.64 10.93
CA ARG A 103 -11.11 1.06 11.64
C ARG A 103 -11.94 2.13 12.36
N ASP A 104 -11.28 3.09 13.00
CA ASP A 104 -11.93 4.20 13.69
C ASP A 104 -12.61 5.18 12.72
N LEU A 105 -12.05 5.37 11.52
CA LEU A 105 -12.67 6.15 10.45
C LEU A 105 -13.94 5.49 9.90
N ASP A 106 -14.05 4.17 10.00
CA ASP A 106 -15.19 3.36 9.57
C ASP A 106 -15.70 3.75 8.16
N PRO A 107 -14.86 3.63 7.10
CA PRO A 107 -15.21 4.08 5.75
C PRO A 107 -16.44 3.33 5.19
N ARG A 108 -17.35 4.05 4.52
CA ARG A 108 -18.69 3.54 4.14
C ARG A 108 -18.66 2.36 3.19
N PHE A 109 -17.72 2.31 2.25
CA PHE A 109 -17.63 1.27 1.23
C PHE A 109 -16.46 0.32 1.43
N GLY A 110 -15.65 0.58 2.47
CA GLY A 110 -14.50 -0.24 2.82
C GLY A 110 -13.16 0.44 2.57
N TRP A 111 -12.11 -0.35 2.60
CA TRP A 111 -10.74 0.14 2.51
C TRP A 111 -9.81 -0.94 1.95
N LEU A 112 -8.68 -0.49 1.42
CA LEU A 112 -7.59 -1.37 0.99
C LEU A 112 -6.26 -0.81 1.50
N MET A 113 -5.45 -1.69 2.09
CA MET A 113 -4.05 -1.40 2.42
C MET A 113 -3.16 -2.22 1.50
N GLU A 114 -2.28 -1.54 0.78
CA GLU A 114 -1.35 -2.12 -0.20
C GLU A 114 0.03 -2.30 0.40
N ASN A 115 0.67 -3.45 0.12
CA ASN A 115 2.10 -3.59 0.28
C ASN A 115 2.63 -4.70 -0.64
N PRO A 116 3.81 -4.58 -1.24
CA PRO A 116 4.40 -5.64 -2.03
C PRO A 116 4.49 -6.94 -1.26
N ARG A 117 4.28 -8.07 -1.94
CA ARG A 117 4.38 -9.39 -1.32
C ARG A 117 5.72 -9.58 -0.61
N GLY A 118 5.69 -9.73 0.71
CA GLY A 118 6.89 -9.79 1.52
C GLY A 118 6.63 -10.22 2.97
N MET A 119 7.36 -9.63 3.92
CA MET A 119 7.29 -9.97 5.33
C MET A 119 5.95 -9.58 5.95
N LEU A 120 5.35 -8.45 5.57
CA LEU A 120 4.13 -7.92 6.19
C LEU A 120 3.02 -8.99 6.29
N ARG A 121 2.83 -9.80 5.23
CA ARG A 121 1.83 -10.88 5.22
C ARG A 121 1.97 -11.93 6.31
N LYS A 122 3.10 -11.96 7.01
CA LYS A 122 3.44 -12.94 8.05
C LYS A 122 3.35 -12.35 9.45
N LEU A 123 3.05 -11.06 9.56
CA LEU A 123 3.03 -10.36 10.85
C LEU A 123 1.68 -10.51 11.53
N PRO A 124 1.66 -10.59 12.88
CA PRO A 124 0.42 -10.67 13.65
C PRO A 124 -0.54 -9.51 13.38
N VAL A 125 -0.02 -8.31 13.12
CA VAL A 125 -0.80 -7.07 12.91
C VAL A 125 -1.79 -7.14 11.75
N VAL A 126 -1.59 -8.04 10.79
CA VAL A 126 -2.48 -8.24 9.63
C VAL A 126 -3.10 -9.65 9.59
N ALA A 127 -2.92 -10.46 10.63
CA ALA A 127 -3.30 -11.86 10.62
C ALA A 127 -4.82 -12.10 10.56
N ASP A 128 -5.60 -11.18 11.12
CA ASP A 128 -7.06 -11.19 11.15
C ASP A 128 -7.71 -10.47 9.95
N LEU A 129 -6.91 -9.85 9.09
CA LEU A 129 -7.39 -9.11 7.93
C LEU A 129 -7.56 -10.02 6.71
N GLU A 130 -8.65 -9.85 5.99
CA GLU A 130 -8.80 -10.47 4.67
C GLU A 130 -7.66 -9.97 3.77
N ARG A 131 -6.98 -10.89 3.09
CA ARG A 131 -5.89 -10.57 2.18
C ARG A 131 -6.11 -11.17 0.81
N ARG A 132 -5.93 -10.38 -0.23
CA ARG A 132 -5.93 -10.79 -1.63
C ARG A 132 -4.60 -10.42 -2.27
N THR A 133 -4.03 -11.30 -3.09
CA THR A 133 -2.80 -10.99 -3.84
C THR A 133 -3.16 -10.70 -5.28
N ILE A 134 -2.71 -9.57 -5.77
CA ILE A 134 -2.82 -9.14 -7.17
C ILE A 134 -1.45 -9.15 -7.84
N THR A 135 -1.44 -8.98 -9.16
CA THR A 135 -0.22 -8.70 -9.94
C THR A 135 -0.47 -7.45 -10.77
N TYR A 136 0.46 -6.51 -10.74
CA TYR A 136 0.30 -5.20 -11.39
C TYR A 136 0.07 -5.31 -12.89
N CYS A 137 0.68 -6.29 -13.56
CA CYS A 137 0.45 -6.54 -14.99
C CYS A 137 -1.02 -6.87 -15.33
N ALA A 138 -1.78 -7.43 -14.40
CA ALA A 138 -3.22 -7.63 -14.59
C ALA A 138 -4.01 -6.30 -14.66
N TYR A 139 -3.37 -5.20 -14.25
CA TYR A 139 -3.92 -3.85 -14.24
C TYR A 139 -3.18 -2.89 -15.20
N GLY A 140 -2.45 -3.43 -16.19
CA GLY A 140 -1.83 -2.65 -17.24
C GLY A 140 -0.37 -2.24 -17.02
N ASP A 141 0.25 -2.61 -15.88
CA ASP A 141 1.68 -2.40 -15.68
C ASP A 141 2.49 -3.43 -16.48
N PHE A 142 3.67 -3.04 -16.95
CA PHE A 142 4.59 -3.98 -17.60
C PHE A 142 5.31 -4.90 -16.59
N ARG A 143 5.25 -4.59 -15.30
CA ARG A 143 5.83 -5.36 -14.21
C ARG A 143 4.81 -6.33 -13.62
N MET A 144 5.22 -7.56 -13.35
CA MET A 144 4.36 -8.48 -12.61
C MET A 144 4.05 -7.96 -11.20
N LYS A 145 5.03 -7.48 -10.45
CA LYS A 145 4.98 -6.94 -9.07
C LYS A 145 3.83 -7.55 -8.23
N PRO A 146 4.00 -8.77 -7.70
CA PRO A 146 3.00 -9.36 -6.83
C PRO A 146 2.81 -8.51 -5.58
N THR A 147 1.58 -8.11 -5.31
CA THR A 147 1.23 -7.14 -4.29
C THR A 147 0.05 -7.68 -3.47
N ASP A 148 0.12 -7.52 -2.17
CA ASP A 148 -0.95 -7.88 -1.25
C ASP A 148 -1.83 -6.66 -0.97
N LEU A 149 -3.14 -6.90 -0.98
CA LEU A 149 -4.17 -5.98 -0.55
C LEU A 149 -4.88 -6.57 0.65
N TRP A 150 -4.87 -5.85 1.77
CA TRP A 150 -5.63 -6.18 2.98
C TRP A 150 -6.86 -5.30 3.09
N GLY A 151 -7.91 -5.83 3.73
CA GLY A 151 -9.20 -5.18 3.84
C GLY A 151 -10.18 -5.69 2.80
N GLY A 152 -11.21 -4.89 2.52
CA GLY A 152 -12.24 -5.28 1.56
C GLY A 152 -13.08 -4.10 1.10
N VAL A 153 -13.62 -4.23 -0.09
CA VAL A 153 -14.57 -3.29 -0.69
C VAL A 153 -15.77 -4.07 -1.16
N SER A 154 -16.96 -3.62 -0.77
CA SER A 154 -18.20 -4.29 -1.15
C SER A 154 -18.36 -4.33 -2.66
N GLY A 155 -18.67 -5.54 -3.18
CA GLY A 155 -18.88 -5.75 -4.61
C GLY A 155 -17.61 -5.78 -5.48
N TRP A 156 -16.41 -5.63 -4.90
CA TRP A 156 -15.17 -5.69 -5.64
C TRP A 156 -14.49 -7.06 -5.49
N SER A 157 -13.94 -7.56 -6.60
CA SER A 157 -13.09 -8.73 -6.63
C SER A 157 -11.85 -8.47 -7.51
N PRO A 158 -10.66 -8.89 -7.08
CA PRO A 158 -9.45 -8.67 -7.86
C PRO A 158 -9.45 -9.48 -9.14
N ARG A 159 -8.75 -8.98 -10.17
CA ARG A 159 -8.40 -9.77 -11.35
C ARG A 159 -7.50 -10.93 -10.95
N LEU A 160 -7.56 -12.02 -11.72
CA LEU A 160 -6.69 -13.18 -11.50
C LEU A 160 -5.22 -12.75 -11.61
N ALA A 161 -4.43 -13.17 -10.61
CA ALA A 161 -3.00 -12.93 -10.62
C ALA A 161 -2.35 -13.76 -11.73
N CYS A 162 -1.42 -13.14 -12.49
CA CYS A 162 -0.64 -13.84 -13.50
C CYS A 162 0.48 -14.69 -12.88
N LYS A 163 1.07 -15.55 -13.70
CA LYS A 163 2.25 -16.36 -13.33
C LYS A 163 3.50 -15.78 -13.99
N ASN A 164 4.66 -16.01 -13.37
CA ASN A 164 5.92 -15.62 -13.98
C ASN A 164 6.11 -16.36 -15.32
N GLY A 165 6.43 -15.59 -16.37
CA GLY A 165 6.55 -16.09 -17.75
C GLY A 165 5.30 -15.90 -18.61
N ASP A 166 4.18 -15.43 -18.04
CA ASP A 166 3.01 -15.06 -18.85
C ASP A 166 3.35 -13.84 -19.73
N PRO A 167 2.71 -13.71 -20.92
CA PRO A 167 3.04 -12.67 -21.90
C PRO A 167 2.60 -11.25 -21.49
N CYS A 168 1.85 -11.12 -20.40
CA CYS A 168 1.29 -9.84 -19.94
C CYS A 168 2.32 -8.92 -19.24
N HIS A 169 3.58 -9.38 -19.04
CA HIS A 169 4.60 -8.59 -18.36
C HIS A 169 6.00 -8.90 -18.88
N VAL A 170 6.94 -8.00 -18.62
CA VAL A 170 8.37 -8.22 -18.85
C VAL A 170 8.92 -9.08 -17.71
N SER A 171 9.29 -10.31 -18.01
CA SER A 171 9.87 -11.22 -17.01
C SER A 171 11.27 -10.77 -16.61
N ALA A 172 11.56 -10.83 -15.31
CA ALA A 172 12.92 -10.61 -14.84
C ALA A 172 13.90 -11.67 -15.40
N PRO A 173 15.11 -11.29 -15.77
CA PRO A 173 16.12 -12.25 -16.18
C PRO A 173 16.34 -13.34 -15.11
N ARG A 174 16.56 -14.58 -15.55
CA ARG A 174 16.82 -15.69 -14.62
C ARG A 174 18.07 -15.37 -13.76
N GLY A 175 17.92 -15.51 -12.45
CA GLY A 175 18.98 -15.18 -11.48
C GLY A 175 19.08 -13.71 -11.11
N SER A 176 18.20 -12.85 -11.62
CA SER A 176 18.14 -11.45 -11.21
C SER A 176 17.84 -11.34 -9.71
N LYS A 177 18.63 -10.55 -8.99
CA LYS A 177 18.43 -10.23 -7.57
C LYS A 177 17.46 -9.06 -7.36
N THR A 178 17.25 -8.26 -8.40
CA THR A 178 16.42 -7.04 -8.36
C THR A 178 15.11 -7.19 -9.13
N GLY A 179 14.95 -8.26 -9.91
CA GLY A 179 13.82 -8.44 -10.81
C GLY A 179 13.74 -7.31 -11.85
N THR A 180 12.59 -7.08 -12.42
CA THR A 180 12.31 -5.95 -13.32
C THR A 180 12.37 -4.60 -12.61
N GLN A 181 12.22 -4.58 -11.31
CA GLN A 181 12.27 -3.35 -10.51
C GLN A 181 13.66 -2.70 -10.47
N GLY A 182 14.74 -3.46 -10.76
CA GLY A 182 16.09 -2.91 -10.86
C GLY A 182 16.30 -1.97 -12.04
N MET A 183 15.35 -1.96 -12.97
CA MET A 183 15.42 -1.16 -14.21
C MET A 183 14.79 0.24 -14.06
N GLU A 184 14.14 0.54 -12.92
CA GLU A 184 13.29 1.70 -12.74
C GLU A 184 13.78 2.62 -11.63
N THR A 185 13.42 3.91 -11.73
CA THR A 185 13.63 4.87 -10.64
C THR A 185 12.75 4.55 -9.42
N PRO A 186 13.11 5.03 -8.22
CA PRO A 186 12.27 4.84 -7.03
C PRO A 186 10.83 5.31 -7.20
N ALA A 187 10.61 6.45 -7.87
CA ALA A 187 9.27 7.00 -8.14
C ALA A 187 8.43 6.06 -8.99
N VAL A 188 8.99 5.53 -10.09
CA VAL A 188 8.29 4.56 -10.96
C VAL A 188 7.97 3.25 -10.22
N LYS A 189 8.89 2.80 -9.35
CA LYS A 189 8.65 1.60 -8.51
C LYS A 189 7.48 1.77 -7.56
N ALA A 190 7.24 2.99 -7.07
CA ALA A 190 6.17 3.30 -6.13
C ALA A 190 4.79 3.42 -6.80
N MET A 191 4.73 3.68 -8.11
CA MET A 191 3.45 3.81 -8.82
C MET A 191 2.58 2.57 -8.70
N VAL A 192 1.31 2.81 -8.40
CA VAL A 192 0.23 1.82 -8.45
C VAL A 192 -0.47 1.96 -9.82
N PRO A 193 -0.71 0.88 -10.58
CA PRO A 193 -1.41 0.96 -11.85
C PRO A 193 -2.89 1.32 -11.65
N TYR A 194 -3.47 1.97 -12.65
CA TYR A 194 -4.88 2.33 -12.71
C TYR A 194 -5.81 1.11 -12.71
#